data_8a62122d86ddcc8e9d35b7f54918b5f6
#
_entry.id   8a62122d86ddcc8e9d35b7f54918b5f6
#
_cell.length_a   1.000
_cell.length_b   1.000
_cell.length_c   1.000
_cell.angle_alpha   90.00
_cell.angle_beta   90.00
_cell.angle_gamma   90.00
#
_symmetry.space_group_name_H-M   'P 1'
#
loop_
_entity.id
_entity.type
_entity.pdbx_description
1 polymer ?
#
loop_
_entity_poly.entity_id
_entity_poly.type
_entity_poly.pdbx_seq_one_letter_code
_entity_poly.pdbx_strand_id
1 'polypeptide(L)'
;MTRALITIDTELSAGRQAQGMAVDANYDSSFAGLIDGKSFGVGWLMERMAAHGIKGVFMVDPMPGLVHGPEIVERMVQPILAGGHDVQLHIHTEWLEWAKESPVEGRTGRNIGDFSLEDQVALIGWARDALVRAGAPAPNAFRAGNFGANDDTLRALERLGLQWDSSFNADYAGRECRIALPRAMIDPVLAGRVAEAPVAGIFDRPGHFRPAQICALSAAEMVQALDHAAATGAHSFVTVTHSFEMMSRDRTRPNLAVMKRCEALCRAIADHPGVRPALFADLPVPPARDGIREGAGLPTRLPPNRLRTWSRMAQQAWANWRYERALPLL
;
A
#
# COMPACT_ATOMS: atom_id res chain seq x y z
N MET A 1 20.45 1.11 10.80
CA MET A 1 19.62 -0.07 10.57
C MET A 1 18.35 0.38 9.88
N THR A 2 18.10 -0.09 8.67
CA THR A 2 16.94 0.26 7.85
C THR A 2 15.68 -0.43 8.38
N ARG A 3 14.56 0.29 8.45
CA ARG A 3 13.27 -0.22 8.90
C ARG A 3 12.44 -0.64 7.70
N ALA A 4 12.08 -1.93 7.62
CA ALA A 4 11.30 -2.46 6.51
C ALA A 4 9.83 -2.60 6.92
N LEU A 5 8.93 -1.98 6.14
CA LEU A 5 7.49 -2.08 6.32
C LEU A 5 6.90 -2.87 5.15
N ILE A 6 6.20 -3.95 5.46
CA ILE A 6 5.33 -4.62 4.49
C ILE A 6 3.94 -4.03 4.65
N THR A 7 3.52 -3.20 3.69
CA THR A 7 2.20 -2.57 3.70
C THR A 7 1.28 -3.24 2.70
N ILE A 8 0.05 -3.50 3.12
CA ILE A 8 -0.96 -4.22 2.36
C ILE A 8 -2.18 -3.32 2.19
N ASP A 9 -2.41 -2.80 0.99
CA ASP A 9 -3.63 -2.08 0.69
C ASP A 9 -4.76 -3.11 0.67
N THR A 10 -5.68 -2.92 1.60
CA THR A 10 -6.68 -3.92 1.98
C THR A 10 -8.06 -3.34 1.76
N GLU A 11 -8.66 -3.75 0.66
CA GLU A 11 -9.83 -3.10 0.11
C GLU A 11 -10.79 -4.09 -0.54
N LEU A 12 -12.07 -3.73 -0.60
CA LEU A 12 -13.01 -4.32 -1.54
C LEU A 12 -12.91 -3.60 -2.89
N SER A 13 -13.19 -4.32 -3.97
CA SER A 13 -13.06 -3.74 -5.31
C SER A 13 -14.27 -2.87 -5.67
N ALA A 14 -14.08 -1.56 -5.81
CA ALA A 14 -15.07 -0.65 -6.36
C ALA A 14 -15.46 -1.03 -7.80
N GLY A 15 -14.48 -1.53 -8.60
CA GLY A 15 -14.76 -2.02 -9.95
C GLY A 15 -15.69 -3.23 -9.99
N ARG A 16 -15.61 -4.14 -9.01
CA ARG A 16 -16.56 -5.26 -8.88
C ARG A 16 -17.92 -4.81 -8.38
N GLN A 17 -17.95 -3.82 -7.49
CA GLN A 17 -19.20 -3.15 -7.08
C GLN A 17 -19.91 -2.54 -8.29
N ALA A 18 -19.21 -1.81 -9.14
CA ALA A 18 -19.75 -1.25 -10.39
C ALA A 18 -20.33 -2.30 -11.33
N GLN A 19 -19.80 -3.53 -11.30
CA GLN A 19 -20.30 -4.68 -12.06
C GLN A 19 -21.48 -5.38 -11.36
N GLY A 20 -21.97 -4.87 -10.23
CA GLY A 20 -23.10 -5.45 -9.49
C GLY A 20 -22.76 -6.68 -8.66
N MET A 21 -21.47 -6.91 -8.34
CA MET A 21 -21.09 -8.03 -7.49
C MET A 21 -21.60 -7.82 -6.06
N ALA A 22 -22.22 -8.86 -5.49
CA ALA A 22 -22.65 -8.85 -4.10
C ALA A 22 -21.46 -8.63 -3.13
N VAL A 23 -21.71 -7.96 -2.02
CA VAL A 23 -20.65 -7.58 -1.05
C VAL A 23 -19.91 -8.80 -0.52
N ASP A 24 -20.59 -9.91 -0.23
CA ASP A 24 -19.95 -11.14 0.24
C ASP A 24 -19.03 -11.74 -0.81
N ALA A 25 -19.45 -11.79 -2.07
CA ALA A 25 -18.63 -12.26 -3.17
C ALA A 25 -17.41 -11.33 -3.41
N ASN A 26 -17.58 -10.01 -3.25
CA ASN A 26 -16.50 -9.05 -3.32
C ASN A 26 -15.50 -9.24 -2.17
N TYR A 27 -16.01 -9.44 -0.94
CA TYR A 27 -15.19 -9.77 0.22
C TYR A 27 -14.38 -11.05 0.01
N ASP A 28 -15.05 -12.13 -0.38
CA ASP A 28 -14.42 -13.43 -0.63
C ASP A 28 -13.35 -13.34 -1.70
N SER A 29 -13.58 -12.54 -2.73
CA SER A 29 -12.67 -12.36 -3.86
C SER A 29 -11.54 -11.36 -3.58
N SER A 30 -11.83 -10.21 -2.92
CA SER A 30 -10.87 -9.10 -2.82
C SER A 30 -10.09 -9.12 -1.51
N PHE A 31 -10.73 -9.52 -0.40
CA PHE A 31 -10.14 -9.55 0.92
C PHE A 31 -9.66 -10.97 1.31
N ALA A 32 -10.56 -11.91 1.37
CA ALA A 32 -10.24 -13.28 1.79
C ALA A 32 -9.45 -14.07 0.74
N GLY A 33 -9.66 -13.77 -0.54
CA GLY A 33 -9.00 -14.46 -1.64
C GLY A 33 -9.37 -15.94 -1.69
N LEU A 34 -10.67 -16.26 -1.56
CA LEU A 34 -11.14 -17.63 -1.47
C LEU A 34 -11.08 -18.33 -2.83
N ILE A 35 -10.38 -19.47 -2.88
CA ILE A 35 -10.31 -20.37 -4.02
C ILE A 35 -10.44 -21.79 -3.48
N ASP A 36 -11.47 -22.53 -3.89
CA ASP A 36 -11.74 -23.89 -3.43
C ASP A 36 -11.72 -24.04 -1.90
N GLY A 37 -12.29 -23.06 -1.19
CA GLY A 37 -12.37 -23.01 0.28
C GLY A 37 -11.05 -22.66 1.00
N LYS A 38 -9.98 -22.33 0.28
CA LYS A 38 -8.71 -21.89 0.84
C LYS A 38 -8.51 -20.40 0.65
N SER A 39 -7.99 -19.70 1.68
CA SER A 39 -7.65 -18.29 1.60
C SER A 39 -6.28 -18.09 0.96
N PHE A 40 -6.21 -17.20 -0.04
CA PHE A 40 -4.98 -16.71 -0.67
C PHE A 40 -4.88 -15.18 -0.62
N GLY A 41 -5.75 -14.52 0.15
CA GLY A 41 -5.75 -13.08 0.39
C GLY A 41 -5.08 -12.71 1.71
N VAL A 42 -5.80 -11.91 2.51
CA VAL A 42 -5.31 -11.37 3.80
C VAL A 42 -4.83 -12.49 4.73
N GLY A 43 -5.58 -13.58 4.88
CA GLY A 43 -5.22 -14.70 5.75
C GLY A 43 -3.87 -15.31 5.38
N TRP A 44 -3.64 -15.57 4.09
CA TRP A 44 -2.36 -16.10 3.61
C TRP A 44 -1.20 -15.14 3.86
N LEU A 45 -1.40 -13.84 3.63
CA LEU A 45 -0.38 -12.81 3.89
C LEU A 45 0.00 -12.74 5.36
N MET A 46 -0.99 -12.78 6.26
CA MET A 46 -0.76 -12.80 7.71
C MET A 46 0.05 -14.02 8.13
N GLU A 47 -0.32 -15.22 7.68
CA GLU A 47 0.41 -16.45 7.97
C GLU A 47 1.87 -16.39 7.49
N ARG A 48 2.12 -15.85 6.28
CA ARG A 48 3.49 -15.72 5.75
C ARG A 48 4.33 -14.78 6.56
N MET A 49 3.82 -13.60 6.88
CA MET A 49 4.54 -12.64 7.70
C MET A 49 4.80 -13.18 9.12
N ALA A 50 3.79 -13.79 9.74
CA ALA A 50 3.92 -14.38 11.08
C ALA A 50 4.97 -15.50 11.12
N ALA A 51 5.08 -16.33 10.07
CA ALA A 51 6.10 -17.40 9.97
C ALA A 51 7.54 -16.84 9.99
N HIS A 52 7.73 -15.57 9.69
CA HIS A 52 9.01 -14.86 9.74
C HIS A 52 9.12 -13.86 10.90
N GLY A 53 8.16 -13.86 11.85
CA GLY A 53 8.14 -12.93 12.98
C GLY A 53 7.86 -11.46 12.58
N ILE A 54 7.23 -11.24 11.43
CA ILE A 54 6.94 -9.92 10.89
C ILE A 54 5.48 -9.56 11.16
N LYS A 55 5.24 -8.36 11.72
CA LYS A 55 3.93 -7.74 11.72
C LYS A 55 3.76 -6.91 10.45
N GLY A 56 2.69 -7.15 9.68
CA GLY A 56 2.35 -6.35 8.51
C GLY A 56 1.51 -5.14 8.89
N VAL A 57 1.55 -4.12 8.04
CA VAL A 57 0.71 -2.93 8.13
C VAL A 57 -0.41 -3.07 7.10
N PHE A 58 -1.63 -3.29 7.56
CA PHE A 58 -2.80 -3.37 6.70
C PHE A 58 -3.44 -1.99 6.58
N MET A 59 -3.34 -1.41 5.39
CA MET A 59 -3.95 -0.13 5.02
C MET A 59 -5.39 -0.41 4.61
N VAL A 60 -6.33 -0.36 5.56
CA VAL A 60 -7.72 -0.81 5.37
C VAL A 60 -8.59 0.32 4.86
N ASP A 61 -9.33 0.07 3.78
CA ASP A 61 -10.33 0.99 3.23
C ASP A 61 -11.72 0.76 3.86
N PRO A 62 -12.22 1.67 4.72
CA PRO A 62 -13.56 1.55 5.31
C PRO A 62 -14.68 2.11 4.43
N MET A 63 -14.37 2.71 3.27
CA MET A 63 -15.37 3.37 2.42
C MET A 63 -16.51 2.46 1.95
N PRO A 64 -16.31 1.12 1.74
CA PRO A 64 -17.41 0.20 1.51
C PRO A 64 -18.53 0.26 2.57
N GLY A 65 -18.21 0.70 3.79
CA GLY A 65 -19.16 0.89 4.88
C GLY A 65 -20.23 1.95 4.59
N LEU A 66 -19.94 2.96 3.75
CA LEU A 66 -20.92 3.94 3.28
C LEU A 66 -22.07 3.30 2.44
N VAL A 67 -21.77 2.17 1.81
CA VAL A 67 -22.68 1.48 0.90
C VAL A 67 -23.37 0.30 1.57
N HIS A 68 -22.58 -0.49 2.31
CA HIS A 68 -22.98 -1.80 2.83
C HIS A 68 -23.18 -1.85 4.35
N GLY A 69 -22.95 -0.73 5.06
CA GLY A 69 -23.06 -0.65 6.51
C GLY A 69 -21.74 -0.91 7.24
N PRO A 70 -21.69 -0.63 8.56
CA PRO A 70 -20.46 -0.70 9.36
C PRO A 70 -19.96 -2.15 9.54
N GLU A 71 -20.81 -3.14 9.40
CA GLU A 71 -20.48 -4.55 9.61
C GLU A 71 -19.42 -5.05 8.62
N ILE A 72 -19.40 -4.50 7.40
CA ILE A 72 -18.36 -4.88 6.42
C ILE A 72 -16.97 -4.37 6.83
N VAL A 73 -16.92 -3.21 7.49
CA VAL A 73 -15.66 -2.66 7.99
C VAL A 73 -15.13 -3.51 9.16
N GLU A 74 -16.02 -3.86 10.09
CA GLU A 74 -15.70 -4.74 11.22
C GLU A 74 -15.19 -6.10 10.71
N ARG A 75 -15.87 -6.68 9.73
CA ARG A 75 -15.50 -7.96 9.11
C ARG A 75 -14.11 -7.91 8.45
N MET A 76 -13.67 -6.76 7.93
CA MET A 76 -12.30 -6.58 7.41
C MET A 76 -11.28 -6.36 8.54
N VAL A 77 -11.61 -5.60 9.56
CA VAL A 77 -10.69 -5.21 10.62
C VAL A 77 -10.39 -6.36 11.60
N GLN A 78 -11.44 -7.06 12.07
CA GLN A 78 -11.30 -8.05 13.14
C GLN A 78 -10.32 -9.19 12.86
N PRO A 79 -10.27 -9.81 11.66
CA PRO A 79 -9.30 -10.86 11.37
C PRO A 79 -7.85 -10.37 11.44
N ILE A 80 -7.59 -9.11 11.04
CA ILE A 80 -6.26 -8.51 11.05
C ILE A 80 -5.78 -8.29 12.48
N LEU A 81 -6.65 -7.75 13.34
CA LEU A 81 -6.36 -7.56 14.76
C LEU A 81 -6.16 -8.89 15.48
N ALA A 82 -7.01 -9.89 15.23
CA ALA A 82 -6.87 -11.22 15.79
C ALA A 82 -5.56 -11.91 15.35
N GLY A 83 -5.06 -11.60 14.16
CA GLY A 83 -3.76 -12.02 13.67
C GLY A 83 -2.57 -11.26 14.29
N GLY A 84 -2.81 -10.26 15.12
CA GLY A 84 -1.77 -9.46 15.78
C GLY A 84 -1.05 -8.48 14.85
N HIS A 85 -1.64 -8.15 13.70
CA HIS A 85 -1.13 -7.20 12.73
C HIS A 85 -1.65 -5.79 12.96
N ASP A 86 -1.06 -4.80 12.28
CA ASP A 86 -1.39 -3.39 12.41
C ASP A 86 -2.46 -2.97 11.38
N VAL A 87 -3.42 -2.16 11.82
CA VAL A 87 -4.49 -1.59 10.98
C VAL A 87 -4.28 -0.10 10.86
N GLN A 88 -4.08 0.37 9.64
CA GLN A 88 -3.91 1.77 9.29
C GLN A 88 -4.94 2.20 8.23
N LEU A 89 -5.06 3.50 7.97
CA LEU A 89 -6.11 4.06 7.17
C LEU A 89 -5.79 4.10 5.67
N HIS A 90 -6.69 3.58 4.85
CA HIS A 90 -6.72 3.70 3.40
C HIS A 90 -8.06 4.24 2.93
N ILE A 91 -8.13 4.94 1.79
CA ILE A 91 -9.40 5.47 1.26
C ILE A 91 -9.44 5.38 -0.26
N HIS A 92 -10.47 4.70 -0.76
CA HIS A 92 -10.91 4.78 -2.15
C HIS A 92 -12.20 5.60 -2.27
N THR A 93 -12.09 6.81 -2.80
CA THR A 93 -13.22 7.74 -2.93
C THR A 93 -14.23 7.34 -4.00
N GLU A 94 -13.91 6.38 -4.85
CA GLU A 94 -14.84 5.83 -5.84
C GLU A 94 -16.12 5.25 -5.21
N TRP A 95 -16.06 4.79 -3.96
CA TRP A 95 -17.24 4.29 -3.22
C TRP A 95 -18.32 5.32 -2.98
N LEU A 96 -17.98 6.63 -3.06
CA LEU A 96 -18.95 7.72 -2.92
C LEU A 96 -20.04 7.69 -4.00
N GLU A 97 -19.80 7.06 -5.15
CA GLU A 97 -20.82 6.91 -6.20
C GLU A 97 -22.04 6.13 -5.74
N TRP A 98 -21.89 5.24 -4.76
CA TRP A 98 -22.96 4.38 -4.24
C TRP A 98 -23.33 4.69 -2.78
N ALA A 99 -22.70 5.70 -2.16
CA ALA A 99 -22.91 6.05 -0.77
C ALA A 99 -24.36 6.50 -0.53
N LYS A 100 -25.03 5.89 0.45
CA LYS A 100 -26.39 6.27 0.85
C LYS A 100 -26.39 7.59 1.62
N GLU A 101 -25.39 7.77 2.46
CA GLU A 101 -25.13 8.99 3.22
C GLU A 101 -23.67 9.37 3.01
N SER A 102 -23.42 10.52 2.41
CA SER A 102 -22.09 10.97 2.06
C SER A 102 -21.61 12.06 3.03
N PRO A 103 -20.38 11.94 3.59
CA PRO A 103 -19.79 12.99 4.42
C PRO A 103 -19.57 14.31 3.66
N VAL A 104 -19.68 14.28 2.33
CA VAL A 104 -19.40 15.42 1.43
C VAL A 104 -20.59 15.76 0.52
N GLU A 105 -21.81 15.59 1.01
CA GLU A 105 -23.06 16.04 0.35
C GLU A 105 -23.21 15.55 -1.10
N GLY A 106 -22.89 14.28 -1.37
CA GLY A 106 -23.02 13.66 -2.68
C GLY A 106 -21.95 14.03 -3.72
N ARG A 107 -20.91 14.79 -3.33
CA ARG A 107 -19.74 14.98 -4.20
C ARG A 107 -19.02 13.66 -4.39
N THR A 108 -18.60 13.41 -5.62
CA THR A 108 -17.85 12.21 -6.02
C THR A 108 -16.51 12.58 -6.63
N GLY A 109 -15.57 11.66 -6.66
CA GLY A 109 -14.24 11.85 -7.23
C GLY A 109 -13.43 10.55 -7.14
N ARG A 110 -12.46 10.41 -8.00
CA ARG A 110 -11.64 9.20 -8.06
C ARG A 110 -10.56 9.18 -6.99
N ASN A 111 -9.98 10.33 -6.69
CA ASN A 111 -8.85 10.45 -5.77
C ASN A 111 -9.20 11.40 -4.63
N ILE A 112 -8.69 11.14 -3.44
CA ILE A 112 -8.90 12.05 -2.30
C ILE A 112 -8.40 13.47 -2.61
N GLY A 113 -7.31 13.63 -3.35
CA GLY A 113 -6.77 14.91 -3.76
C GLY A 113 -7.63 15.68 -4.79
N ASP A 114 -8.75 15.12 -5.28
CA ASP A 114 -9.70 15.81 -6.16
C ASP A 114 -10.72 16.64 -5.37
N PHE A 115 -10.76 16.46 -4.06
CA PHE A 115 -11.66 17.14 -3.14
C PHE A 115 -11.01 18.38 -2.51
N SER A 116 -11.84 19.33 -2.04
CA SER A 116 -11.37 20.46 -1.26
C SER A 116 -10.72 19.99 0.06
N LEU A 117 -9.91 20.83 0.68
CA LEU A 117 -9.30 20.52 1.99
C LEU A 117 -10.36 20.15 3.03
N GLU A 118 -11.49 20.86 3.07
CA GLU A 118 -12.55 20.62 4.04
C GLU A 118 -13.25 19.27 3.76
N ASP A 119 -13.47 18.93 2.50
CA ASP A 119 -14.01 17.63 2.12
C ASP A 119 -13.02 16.49 2.44
N GLN A 120 -11.73 16.71 2.22
CA GLN A 120 -10.71 15.74 2.60
C GLN A 120 -10.69 15.49 4.12
N VAL A 121 -10.81 16.55 4.93
CA VAL A 121 -10.94 16.43 6.39
C VAL A 121 -12.18 15.63 6.77
N ALA A 122 -13.33 15.90 6.14
CA ALA A 122 -14.57 15.19 6.42
C ALA A 122 -14.48 13.71 6.03
N LEU A 123 -13.95 13.38 4.84
CA LEU A 123 -13.80 12.00 4.34
C LEU A 123 -12.81 11.20 5.18
N ILE A 124 -11.62 11.73 5.42
CA ILE A 124 -10.56 11.07 6.19
C ILE A 124 -11.01 10.92 7.65
N GLY A 125 -11.67 11.93 8.22
CA GLY A 125 -12.24 11.88 9.57
C GLY A 125 -13.30 10.79 9.71
N TRP A 126 -14.27 10.72 8.79
CA TRP A 126 -15.29 9.67 8.77
C TRP A 126 -14.65 8.28 8.67
N ALA A 127 -13.70 8.12 7.76
CA ALA A 127 -13.02 6.84 7.52
C ALA A 127 -12.19 6.38 8.73
N ARG A 128 -11.44 7.29 9.37
CA ARG A 128 -10.73 7.01 10.62
C ARG A 128 -11.69 6.53 11.71
N ASP A 129 -12.79 7.25 11.89
CA ASP A 129 -13.78 6.93 12.93
C ASP A 129 -14.51 5.61 12.63
N ALA A 130 -14.68 5.25 11.34
CA ALA A 130 -15.22 3.96 10.95
C ALA A 130 -14.29 2.79 11.34
N LEU A 131 -12.97 2.92 11.15
CA LEU A 131 -12.00 1.91 11.62
C LEU A 131 -12.00 1.77 13.14
N VAL A 132 -12.06 2.90 13.86
CA VAL A 132 -12.12 2.88 15.34
C VAL A 132 -13.40 2.20 15.82
N ARG A 133 -14.56 2.50 15.22
CA ARG A 133 -15.83 1.82 15.53
C ARG A 133 -15.77 0.32 15.23
N ALA A 134 -15.03 -0.10 14.23
CA ALA A 134 -14.78 -1.50 13.90
C ALA A 134 -13.77 -2.18 14.86
N GLY A 135 -13.26 -1.47 15.88
CA GLY A 135 -12.39 -2.00 16.92
C GLY A 135 -10.89 -1.80 16.67
N ALA A 136 -10.50 -1.11 15.60
CA ALA A 136 -9.09 -0.79 15.40
C ALA A 136 -8.61 0.26 16.42
N PRO A 137 -7.34 0.20 16.88
CA PRO A 137 -6.70 1.35 17.49
C PRO A 137 -6.78 2.56 16.56
N ALA A 138 -6.76 3.78 17.11
CA ALA A 138 -6.77 4.99 16.29
C ALA A 138 -5.59 4.96 15.29
N PRO A 139 -5.85 4.98 13.97
CA PRO A 139 -4.79 4.97 12.98
C PRO A 139 -3.88 6.18 13.13
N ASN A 140 -2.58 5.98 12.98
CA ASN A 140 -1.58 7.04 12.95
C ASN A 140 -0.97 7.24 11.56
N ALA A 141 -1.29 6.38 10.60
CA ALA A 141 -0.81 6.43 9.23
C ALA A 141 -1.96 6.36 8.22
N PHE A 142 -1.72 6.95 7.06
CA PHE A 142 -2.65 7.03 5.95
C PHE A 142 -1.97 6.65 4.62
N ARG A 143 -2.74 6.11 3.70
CA ARG A 143 -2.40 6.02 2.27
C ARG A 143 -3.64 6.29 1.42
N ALA A 144 -3.49 7.18 0.43
CA ALA A 144 -4.54 7.44 -0.54
C ALA A 144 -4.68 6.30 -1.55
N GLY A 145 -5.90 5.92 -1.87
CA GLY A 145 -6.21 5.05 -3.00
C GLY A 145 -5.64 5.62 -4.29
N ASN A 146 -5.20 4.77 -5.21
CA ASN A 146 -4.52 5.19 -6.44
C ASN A 146 -3.28 6.08 -6.22
N PHE A 147 -2.76 6.19 -5.00
CA PHE A 147 -1.77 7.20 -4.58
C PHE A 147 -2.21 8.64 -4.85
N GLY A 148 -3.52 8.87 -4.94
CA GLY A 148 -4.14 10.09 -5.41
C GLY A 148 -4.25 11.21 -4.38
N ALA A 149 -3.15 11.50 -3.66
CA ALA A 149 -3.04 12.56 -2.67
C ALA A 149 -2.44 13.85 -3.22
N ASN A 150 -2.63 14.96 -2.52
CA ASN A 150 -2.02 16.25 -2.78
C ASN A 150 -1.55 16.92 -1.47
N ASP A 151 -1.03 18.15 -1.54
CA ASP A 151 -0.57 18.88 -0.34
C ASP A 151 -1.72 19.18 0.64
N ASP A 152 -2.97 19.33 0.16
CA ASP A 152 -4.13 19.47 1.05
C ASP A 152 -4.46 18.18 1.80
N THR A 153 -4.13 17.02 1.23
CA THR A 153 -4.22 15.75 1.94
C THR A 153 -3.33 15.76 3.20
N LEU A 154 -2.07 16.20 3.05
CA LEU A 154 -1.16 16.32 4.20
C LEU A 154 -1.69 17.29 5.27
N ARG A 155 -2.28 18.42 4.84
CA ARG A 155 -2.92 19.39 5.76
C ARG A 155 -4.15 18.78 6.46
N ALA A 156 -4.96 18.00 5.75
CA ALA A 156 -6.11 17.30 6.31
C ALA A 156 -5.66 16.27 7.37
N LEU A 157 -4.63 15.48 7.07
CA LEU A 157 -4.04 14.53 8.02
C LEU A 157 -3.52 15.24 9.28
N GLU A 158 -2.83 16.39 9.12
CA GLU A 158 -2.36 17.21 10.24
C GLU A 158 -3.52 17.69 11.13
N ARG A 159 -4.61 18.20 10.54
CA ARG A 159 -5.81 18.64 11.29
C ARG A 159 -6.47 17.49 12.06
N LEU A 160 -6.39 16.29 11.54
CA LEU A 160 -6.97 15.09 12.13
C LEU A 160 -6.02 14.36 13.11
N GLY A 161 -4.76 14.82 13.24
CA GLY A 161 -3.78 14.27 14.15
C GLY A 161 -3.12 12.98 13.68
N LEU A 162 -3.25 12.61 12.39
CA LEU A 162 -2.47 11.54 11.80
C LEU A 162 -1.01 11.99 11.64
N GLN A 163 -0.07 11.08 11.90
CA GLN A 163 1.36 11.40 11.96
C GLN A 163 2.10 11.04 10.68
N TRP A 164 1.60 10.04 9.94
CA TRP A 164 2.26 9.49 8.76
C TRP A 164 1.34 9.49 7.55
N ASP A 165 1.92 9.82 6.41
CA ASP A 165 1.37 9.51 5.10
C ASP A 165 2.34 8.60 4.34
N SER A 166 1.82 7.74 3.48
CA SER A 166 2.61 6.91 2.58
C SER A 166 1.98 6.87 1.18
N SER A 167 1.47 8.02 0.76
CA SER A 167 0.86 8.19 -0.56
C SER A 167 1.86 8.57 -1.64
N PHE A 168 3.07 9.05 -1.27
CA PHE A 168 4.07 9.45 -2.25
C PHE A 168 4.70 8.23 -2.93
N ASN A 169 4.33 8.05 -4.19
CA ASN A 169 4.93 7.06 -5.07
C ASN A 169 5.54 7.79 -6.28
N ALA A 170 6.85 7.71 -6.43
CA ALA A 170 7.58 8.43 -7.47
C ALA A 170 7.16 8.06 -8.91
N ASP A 171 6.53 6.88 -9.12
CA ASP A 171 5.97 6.51 -10.42
C ASP A 171 4.71 7.31 -10.77
N TYR A 172 3.93 7.68 -9.77
CA TYR A 172 2.69 8.45 -9.91
C TYR A 172 2.87 9.95 -9.71
N ALA A 173 4.07 10.41 -9.30
CA ALA A 173 4.35 11.81 -8.99
C ALA A 173 4.14 12.72 -10.21
N GLY A 174 3.34 13.78 -10.02
CA GLY A 174 2.93 14.73 -11.08
C GLY A 174 1.76 14.24 -11.95
N ARG A 175 1.18 13.08 -11.61
CA ARG A 175 -0.05 12.55 -12.22
C ARG A 175 -1.13 12.40 -11.14
N GLU A 176 -1.37 11.17 -10.68
CA GLU A 176 -2.32 10.90 -9.58
C GLU A 176 -1.80 11.46 -8.26
N CYS A 177 -0.51 11.25 -7.95
CA CYS A 177 0.13 11.82 -6.77
C CYS A 177 0.57 13.26 -7.05
N ARG A 178 -0.12 14.21 -6.42
CA ARG A 178 0.13 15.66 -6.55
C ARG A 178 0.72 16.27 -5.28
N ILE A 179 1.33 15.46 -4.44
CA ILE A 179 2.14 15.95 -3.32
C ILE A 179 3.42 16.57 -3.91
N ALA A 180 3.68 17.84 -3.56
CA ALA A 180 4.79 18.61 -4.11
C ALA A 180 6.12 18.24 -3.44
N LEU A 181 6.60 17.01 -3.66
CA LEU A 181 7.87 16.47 -3.17
C LEU A 181 8.77 16.03 -4.32
N PRO A 182 10.10 16.06 -4.14
CA PRO A 182 11.03 15.63 -5.18
C PRO A 182 10.86 14.14 -5.52
N ARG A 183 10.78 13.81 -6.80
CA ARG A 183 10.74 12.38 -7.25
C ARG A 183 11.95 11.57 -6.80
N ALA A 184 13.07 12.23 -6.51
CA ALA A 184 14.29 11.61 -6.02
C ALA A 184 14.23 11.24 -4.53
N MET A 185 13.23 11.71 -3.79
CA MET A 185 13.07 11.46 -2.35
C MET A 185 13.03 9.96 -2.05
N ILE A 186 13.84 9.53 -1.08
CA ILE A 186 13.97 8.13 -0.66
C ILE A 186 13.57 7.98 0.80
N ASP A 187 14.13 8.84 1.66
CA ASP A 187 13.83 8.85 3.08
C ASP A 187 12.57 9.66 3.40
N PRO A 188 11.88 9.35 4.48
CA PRO A 188 10.75 10.14 4.94
C PRO A 188 11.14 11.58 5.23
N VAL A 189 10.20 12.49 5.03
CA VAL A 189 10.35 13.91 5.35
C VAL A 189 9.12 14.41 6.10
N LEU A 190 9.31 15.38 6.98
CA LEU A 190 8.23 16.03 7.71
C LEU A 190 7.68 17.21 6.87
N ALA A 191 6.43 17.10 6.44
CA ALA A 191 5.69 18.17 5.77
C ALA A 191 4.63 18.72 6.74
N GLY A 192 4.90 19.88 7.35
CA GLY A 192 4.12 20.33 8.51
C GLY A 192 4.37 19.42 9.71
N ARG A 193 3.32 18.80 10.24
CA ARG A 193 3.41 17.80 11.32
C ARG A 193 3.23 16.36 10.84
N VAL A 194 3.00 16.16 9.55
CA VAL A 194 2.83 14.84 8.94
C VAL A 194 4.14 14.42 8.29
N ALA A 195 4.58 13.22 8.58
CA ALA A 195 5.73 12.62 7.94
C ALA A 195 5.30 11.85 6.69
N GLU A 196 5.79 12.25 5.53
CA GLU A 196 5.60 11.47 4.30
C GLU A 196 6.68 10.40 4.17
N ALA A 197 6.25 9.13 4.18
CA ALA A 197 7.10 7.95 4.01
C ALA A 197 6.91 7.40 2.58
N PRO A 198 7.83 7.69 1.65
CA PRO A 198 7.67 7.33 0.25
C PRO A 198 7.70 5.81 0.04
N VAL A 199 6.94 5.33 -0.94
CA VAL A 199 7.07 3.96 -1.42
C VAL A 199 8.49 3.74 -1.96
N ALA A 200 9.17 2.71 -1.46
CA ALA A 200 10.50 2.33 -1.91
C ALA A 200 10.49 1.83 -3.36
N GLY A 201 11.65 1.72 -3.99
CA GLY A 201 11.74 1.22 -5.34
C GLY A 201 13.14 1.26 -5.92
N ILE A 202 13.25 0.90 -7.19
CA ILE A 202 14.49 0.81 -7.95
C ILE A 202 14.43 1.66 -9.21
N PHE A 203 15.58 1.87 -9.84
CA PHE A 203 15.61 2.20 -11.26
C PHE A 203 15.80 0.91 -12.08
N ASP A 204 14.83 0.54 -12.90
CA ASP A 204 14.96 -0.62 -13.80
C ASP A 204 15.67 -0.26 -15.11
N ARG A 205 15.67 1.04 -15.47
CA ARG A 205 16.44 1.66 -16.56
C ARG A 205 16.68 3.13 -16.21
N PRO A 206 17.60 3.83 -16.88
CA PRO A 206 17.89 5.22 -16.58
C PRO A 206 16.64 6.10 -16.55
N GLY A 207 16.41 6.79 -15.42
CA GLY A 207 15.28 7.69 -15.22
C GLY A 207 13.91 7.02 -15.01
N HIS A 208 13.81 5.69 -15.11
CA HIS A 208 12.55 4.98 -14.95
C HIS A 208 12.47 4.32 -13.57
N PHE A 209 11.68 4.91 -12.70
CA PHE A 209 11.39 4.37 -11.37
C PHE A 209 10.40 3.21 -11.45
N ARG A 210 10.63 2.19 -10.62
CA ARG A 210 9.72 1.07 -10.43
C ARG A 210 9.51 0.87 -8.93
N PRO A 211 8.26 0.96 -8.45
CA PRO A 211 7.97 0.85 -7.02
C PRO A 211 8.26 -0.57 -6.49
N ALA A 212 8.60 -0.64 -5.21
CA ALA A 212 8.75 -1.89 -4.46
C ALA A 212 7.36 -2.49 -4.15
N GLN A 213 6.61 -2.76 -5.20
CA GLN A 213 5.35 -3.50 -5.16
C GLN A 213 5.63 -4.97 -5.48
N ILE A 214 5.05 -5.89 -4.70
CA ILE A 214 5.40 -7.32 -4.76
C ILE A 214 5.10 -7.91 -6.16
N CYS A 215 4.04 -7.47 -6.81
CA CYS A 215 3.74 -7.91 -8.18
C CYS A 215 4.62 -7.23 -9.25
N ALA A 216 5.25 -6.08 -8.98
CA ALA A 216 5.98 -5.29 -9.96
C ALA A 216 7.48 -5.65 -10.06
N LEU A 217 8.10 -6.09 -8.96
CA LEU A 217 9.50 -6.50 -8.92
C LEU A 217 9.63 -8.03 -8.94
N SER A 218 10.72 -8.55 -9.48
CA SER A 218 11.10 -9.95 -9.25
C SER A 218 11.60 -10.14 -7.80
N ALA A 219 11.61 -11.38 -7.30
CA ALA A 219 12.14 -11.67 -5.98
C ALA A 219 13.60 -11.17 -5.82
N ALA A 220 14.43 -11.39 -6.83
CA ALA A 220 15.82 -10.93 -6.81
C ALA A 220 15.94 -9.40 -6.81
N GLU A 221 15.09 -8.68 -7.56
CA GLU A 221 15.07 -7.22 -7.53
C GLU A 221 14.65 -6.68 -6.17
N MET A 222 13.64 -7.29 -5.55
CA MET A 222 13.14 -6.88 -4.24
C MET A 222 14.21 -7.07 -3.15
N VAL A 223 14.86 -8.23 -3.12
CA VAL A 223 15.95 -8.51 -2.16
C VAL A 223 17.12 -7.57 -2.38
N GLN A 224 17.60 -7.41 -3.62
CA GLN A 224 18.70 -6.48 -3.91
C GLN A 224 18.35 -5.02 -3.61
N ALA A 225 17.09 -4.61 -3.79
CA ALA A 225 16.65 -3.27 -3.41
C ALA A 225 16.71 -3.06 -1.89
N LEU A 226 16.30 -4.06 -1.12
CA LEU A 226 16.39 -4.05 0.34
C LEU A 226 17.86 -4.02 0.82
N ASP A 227 18.71 -4.89 0.26
CA ASP A 227 20.15 -4.93 0.55
C ASP A 227 20.81 -3.58 0.26
N HIS A 228 20.47 -2.98 -0.90
CA HIS A 228 20.98 -1.67 -1.30
C HIS A 228 20.52 -0.55 -0.37
N ALA A 229 19.24 -0.54 0.01
CA ALA A 229 18.71 0.42 0.97
C ALA A 229 19.43 0.33 2.32
N ALA A 230 19.67 -0.90 2.81
CA ALA A 230 20.43 -1.13 4.03
C ALA A 230 21.90 -0.67 3.91
N ALA A 231 22.56 -0.99 2.80
CA ALA A 231 23.96 -0.62 2.54
C ALA A 231 24.18 0.89 2.41
N THR A 232 23.17 1.63 1.88
CA THR A 232 23.22 3.08 1.74
C THR A 232 22.65 3.83 2.94
N GLY A 233 22.19 3.12 3.96
CA GLY A 233 21.70 3.70 5.22
C GLY A 233 20.32 4.35 5.09
N ALA A 234 19.47 3.87 4.19
CA ALA A 234 18.09 4.36 4.06
C ALA A 234 17.34 4.24 5.40
N HIS A 235 16.57 5.26 5.73
CA HIS A 235 15.79 5.34 6.96
C HIS A 235 14.74 4.22 7.01
N SER A 236 14.01 4.05 5.92
CA SER A 236 12.97 3.03 5.79
C SER A 236 12.90 2.44 4.39
N PHE A 237 12.27 1.27 4.29
CA PHE A 237 11.98 0.57 3.04
C PHE A 237 10.51 0.15 3.07
N VAL A 238 9.64 0.99 2.50
CA VAL A 238 8.19 0.76 2.46
C VAL A 238 7.84 -0.02 1.20
N THR A 239 7.32 -1.24 1.36
CA THR A 239 6.81 -2.06 0.24
C THR A 239 5.30 -2.01 0.18
N VAL A 240 4.75 -2.24 -0.99
CA VAL A 240 3.30 -2.25 -1.23
C VAL A 240 2.89 -3.57 -1.85
N THR A 241 1.74 -4.08 -1.43
CA THR A 241 0.99 -5.14 -2.10
C THR A 241 -0.50 -4.93 -1.84
N HIS A 242 -1.36 -5.61 -2.60
CA HIS A 242 -2.79 -5.67 -2.31
C HIS A 242 -3.16 -7.09 -1.87
N SER A 243 -4.21 -7.19 -1.08
CA SER A 243 -4.71 -8.49 -0.59
C SER A 243 -4.97 -9.50 -1.70
N PHE A 244 -5.37 -9.04 -2.87
CA PHE A 244 -5.74 -9.86 -4.02
C PHE A 244 -4.59 -10.17 -4.99
N GLU A 245 -3.40 -9.62 -4.83
CA GLU A 245 -2.26 -9.86 -5.75
C GLU A 245 -1.71 -11.29 -5.67
N MET A 246 -2.03 -12.01 -4.60
CA MET A 246 -1.66 -13.43 -4.46
C MET A 246 -2.47 -14.36 -5.35
N MET A 247 -3.40 -13.83 -6.14
CA MET A 247 -4.25 -14.57 -7.06
C MET A 247 -4.02 -14.16 -8.51
N SER A 248 -4.47 -14.99 -9.44
CA SER A 248 -4.60 -14.63 -10.85
C SER A 248 -5.60 -13.48 -11.03
N ARG A 249 -5.51 -12.76 -12.14
CA ARG A 249 -6.37 -11.60 -12.42
C ARG A 249 -7.86 -11.93 -12.36
N ASP A 250 -8.25 -13.10 -12.83
CA ASP A 250 -9.62 -13.64 -12.74
C ASP A 250 -9.98 -14.15 -11.34
N ARG A 251 -8.98 -14.21 -10.43
CA ARG A 251 -9.10 -14.68 -9.04
C ARG A 251 -9.58 -16.13 -8.89
N THR A 252 -9.33 -16.95 -9.91
CA THR A 252 -9.69 -18.38 -9.91
C THR A 252 -8.56 -19.30 -9.49
N ARG A 253 -7.32 -18.78 -9.42
CA ARG A 253 -6.12 -19.58 -9.11
C ARG A 253 -5.13 -18.78 -8.27
N PRO A 254 -4.36 -19.42 -7.36
CA PRO A 254 -3.25 -18.77 -6.68
C PRO A 254 -2.16 -18.36 -7.68
N ASN A 255 -1.60 -17.16 -7.52
CA ASN A 255 -0.47 -16.66 -8.29
C ASN A 255 0.85 -17.03 -7.61
N LEU A 256 1.33 -18.25 -7.90
CA LEU A 256 2.53 -18.79 -7.26
C LEU A 256 3.78 -17.92 -7.50
N ALA A 257 3.82 -17.12 -8.57
CA ALA A 257 4.95 -16.23 -8.84
C ALA A 257 4.99 -15.07 -7.82
N VAL A 258 3.84 -14.42 -7.58
CA VAL A 258 3.75 -13.33 -6.60
C VAL A 258 3.89 -13.85 -5.17
N MET A 259 3.29 -15.00 -4.86
CA MET A 259 3.44 -15.66 -3.55
C MET A 259 4.91 -15.96 -3.22
N LYS A 260 5.70 -16.48 -4.19
CA LYS A 260 7.15 -16.70 -4.01
C LYS A 260 7.93 -15.40 -3.80
N ARG A 261 7.52 -14.30 -4.42
CA ARG A 261 8.14 -12.97 -4.21
C ARG A 261 7.88 -12.46 -2.81
N CYS A 262 6.64 -12.61 -2.31
CA CYS A 262 6.27 -12.27 -0.93
C CYS A 262 7.09 -13.07 0.08
N GLU A 263 7.18 -14.39 -0.09
CA GLU A 263 7.99 -15.27 0.75
C GLU A 263 9.47 -14.87 0.77
N ALA A 264 10.03 -14.56 -0.41
CA ALA A 264 11.43 -14.13 -0.52
C ALA A 264 11.68 -12.79 0.20
N LEU A 265 10.72 -11.84 0.12
CA LEU A 265 10.79 -10.57 0.85
C LEU A 265 10.73 -10.79 2.37
N CYS A 266 9.77 -11.58 2.85
CA CYS A 266 9.64 -11.87 4.28
C CYS A 266 10.93 -12.49 4.84
N ARG A 267 11.49 -13.48 4.14
CA ARG A 267 12.76 -14.09 4.51
C ARG A 267 13.91 -13.08 4.51
N ALA A 268 14.03 -12.27 3.45
CA ALA A 268 15.08 -11.27 3.35
C ALA A 268 15.02 -10.26 4.51
N ILE A 269 13.83 -9.79 4.90
CA ILE A 269 13.67 -8.88 6.03
C ILE A 269 14.06 -9.57 7.35
N ALA A 270 13.65 -10.82 7.56
CA ALA A 270 13.92 -11.55 8.80
C ALA A 270 15.41 -11.88 8.98
N ASP A 271 16.09 -12.24 7.90
CA ASP A 271 17.47 -12.75 7.94
C ASP A 271 18.54 -11.66 7.79
N HIS A 272 18.17 -10.44 7.32
CA HIS A 272 19.15 -9.41 7.00
C HIS A 272 19.64 -8.65 8.26
N PRO A 273 20.96 -8.67 8.58
CA PRO A 273 21.48 -8.09 9.82
C PRO A 273 21.37 -6.56 9.91
N GLY A 274 21.24 -5.86 8.77
CA GLY A 274 21.14 -4.40 8.68
C GLY A 274 19.69 -3.89 8.56
N VAL A 275 18.70 -4.80 8.57
CA VAL A 275 17.27 -4.49 8.42
C VAL A 275 16.51 -4.98 9.64
N ARG A 276 15.42 -4.31 9.97
CA ARG A 276 14.46 -4.81 10.95
C ARG A 276 13.03 -4.58 10.44
N PRO A 277 12.09 -5.51 10.67
CA PRO A 277 10.69 -5.23 10.42
C PRO A 277 10.22 -4.08 11.33
N ALA A 278 9.30 -3.26 10.83
CA ALA A 278 8.79 -2.11 11.56
C ALA A 278 7.34 -1.79 11.15
N LEU A 279 6.65 -1.06 12.04
CA LEU A 279 5.39 -0.39 11.81
C LEU A 279 5.64 1.12 11.69
N PHE A 280 4.63 1.91 11.27
CA PHE A 280 4.79 3.37 11.23
C PHE A 280 5.08 3.96 12.61
N ALA A 281 4.51 3.38 13.67
CA ALA A 281 4.76 3.79 15.06
C ALA A 281 6.23 3.58 15.50
N ASP A 282 6.97 2.70 14.84
CA ASP A 282 8.38 2.41 15.14
C ASP A 282 9.37 3.34 14.42
N LEU A 283 8.86 4.15 13.50
CA LEU A 283 9.70 5.06 12.72
C LEU A 283 10.05 6.29 13.55
N PRO A 284 11.32 6.70 13.60
CA PRO A 284 11.68 7.98 14.21
C PRO A 284 11.15 9.14 13.38
N VAL A 285 10.87 10.25 14.04
CA VAL A 285 10.42 11.49 13.38
C VAL A 285 11.49 11.91 12.35
N PRO A 286 11.14 12.07 11.08
CA PRO A 286 12.10 12.46 10.05
C PRO A 286 12.42 13.96 10.12
N PRO A 287 13.48 14.43 9.40
CA PRO A 287 13.78 15.84 9.29
C PRO A 287 12.67 16.61 8.56
N ALA A 288 12.57 17.90 8.83
CA ALA A 288 11.65 18.79 8.11
C ALA A 288 11.95 18.81 6.61
N ARG A 289 10.91 19.03 5.80
CA ARG A 289 10.98 19.09 4.34
C ARG A 289 12.06 20.04 3.81
N ASP A 290 12.19 21.21 4.44
CA ASP A 290 13.18 22.22 4.07
C ASP A 290 14.62 21.79 4.37
N GLY A 291 14.79 20.68 5.09
CA GLY A 291 16.07 20.06 5.42
C GLY A 291 16.47 18.89 4.52
N ILE A 292 15.74 18.65 3.41
CA ILE A 292 16.13 17.63 2.43
C ILE A 292 17.52 17.97 1.91
N ARG A 293 18.50 17.13 2.27
CA ARG A 293 19.88 17.32 1.82
C ARG A 293 20.03 16.70 0.44
N GLU A 294 20.64 17.45 -0.47
CA GLU A 294 21.17 16.93 -1.72
C GLU A 294 22.68 16.80 -1.58
N GLY A 295 23.24 15.65 -1.94
CA GLY A 295 24.70 15.48 -1.90
C GLY A 295 25.22 14.06 -1.75
N ALA A 296 26.53 13.92 -1.71
CA ALA A 296 27.21 12.65 -1.54
C ALA A 296 26.95 12.07 -0.13
N GLY A 297 26.74 10.74 -0.05
CA GLY A 297 26.51 10.03 1.22
C GLY A 297 25.07 9.88 1.64
N LEU A 298 24.10 10.35 0.81
CA LEU A 298 22.68 10.10 1.00
C LEU A 298 22.28 8.73 0.47
N PRO A 299 21.19 8.14 0.99
CA PRO A 299 20.62 6.90 0.45
C PRO A 299 20.34 7.05 -1.05
N THR A 300 20.56 5.97 -1.79
CA THR A 300 20.28 5.92 -3.21
C THR A 300 19.36 4.76 -3.53
N ARG A 301 18.65 4.84 -4.66
CA ARG A 301 17.88 3.70 -5.18
C ARG A 301 18.80 2.75 -5.92
N LEU A 302 18.50 1.46 -5.87
CA LEU A 302 19.22 0.44 -6.62
C LEU A 302 19.30 0.83 -8.11
N PRO A 303 20.52 0.99 -8.66
CA PRO A 303 20.72 1.50 -10.02
C PRO A 303 20.29 0.47 -11.08
N PRO A 304 20.06 0.91 -12.34
CA PRO A 304 19.68 0.03 -13.43
C PRO A 304 20.71 -1.09 -13.69
N ASN A 305 20.21 -2.29 -14.00
CA ASN A 305 21.01 -3.41 -14.48
C ASN A 305 20.24 -4.15 -15.58
N ARG A 306 20.82 -4.22 -16.77
CA ARG A 306 20.16 -4.78 -17.96
C ARG A 306 19.78 -6.27 -17.78
N LEU A 307 20.69 -7.08 -17.22
CA LEU A 307 20.44 -8.52 -17.03
C LEU A 307 19.30 -8.75 -16.03
N ARG A 308 19.29 -8.01 -14.93
CA ARG A 308 18.23 -8.07 -13.93
C ARG A 308 16.89 -7.66 -14.53
N THR A 309 16.84 -6.57 -15.28
CA THR A 309 15.63 -6.10 -15.96
C THR A 309 15.12 -7.12 -16.97
N TRP A 310 15.98 -7.71 -17.81
CA TRP A 310 15.60 -8.75 -18.75
C TRP A 310 15.07 -10.00 -18.06
N SER A 311 15.71 -10.44 -16.97
CA SER A 311 15.24 -11.57 -16.17
C SER A 311 13.84 -11.33 -15.61
N ARG A 312 13.59 -10.14 -15.04
CA ARG A 312 12.24 -9.76 -14.57
C ARG A 312 11.23 -9.73 -15.70
N MET A 313 11.57 -9.13 -16.86
CA MET A 313 10.65 -9.07 -18.01
C MET A 313 10.27 -10.47 -18.50
N ALA A 314 11.20 -11.41 -18.57
CA ALA A 314 10.93 -12.79 -18.93
C ALA A 314 10.00 -13.47 -17.91
N GLN A 315 10.27 -13.29 -16.61
CA GLN A 315 9.40 -13.80 -15.54
C GLN A 315 8.00 -13.19 -15.60
N GLN A 316 7.90 -11.87 -15.87
CA GLN A 316 6.62 -11.19 -15.99
C GLN A 316 5.84 -11.65 -17.20
N ALA A 317 6.50 -11.82 -18.36
CA ALA A 317 5.86 -12.33 -19.56
C ALA A 317 5.30 -13.75 -19.34
N TRP A 318 6.05 -14.61 -18.65
CA TRP A 318 5.59 -15.95 -18.27
C TRP A 318 4.42 -15.88 -17.28
N ALA A 319 4.51 -15.03 -16.23
CA ALA A 319 3.45 -14.85 -15.25
C ALA A 319 2.18 -14.30 -15.89
N ASN A 320 2.29 -13.30 -16.76
CA ASN A 320 1.16 -12.75 -17.51
C ASN A 320 0.52 -13.83 -18.40
N TRP A 321 1.33 -14.60 -19.11
CA TRP A 321 0.81 -15.72 -19.89
C TRP A 321 0.08 -16.75 -19.03
N ARG A 322 0.58 -17.04 -17.84
CA ARG A 322 0.04 -18.09 -16.95
C ARG A 322 -1.15 -17.62 -16.11
N TYR A 323 -1.17 -16.36 -15.66
CA TYR A 323 -2.12 -15.88 -14.64
C TYR A 323 -3.04 -14.75 -15.10
N GLU A 324 -2.75 -14.05 -16.22
CA GLU A 324 -3.52 -12.87 -16.63
C GLU A 324 -4.32 -13.04 -17.92
N ARG A 325 -4.23 -14.21 -18.59
CA ARG A 325 -4.87 -14.46 -19.90
C ARG A 325 -6.39 -14.63 -19.88
N ALA A 326 -7.05 -14.58 -18.75
CA ALA A 326 -8.43 -15.06 -18.64
C ALA A 326 -9.53 -14.00 -18.63
N LEU A 327 -9.28 -12.77 -19.11
CA LEU A 327 -10.40 -11.84 -19.38
C LEU A 327 -10.29 -11.35 -20.82
N PRO A 328 -11.37 -11.46 -21.64
CA PRO A 328 -11.45 -10.66 -22.85
C PRO A 328 -11.32 -9.19 -22.45
N LEU A 329 -10.50 -8.46 -23.20
CA LEU A 329 -10.44 -7.00 -23.11
C LEU A 329 -11.88 -6.51 -23.39
N LEU A 330 -12.56 -6.04 -22.35
CA LEU A 330 -13.75 -5.21 -22.47
C LEU A 330 -13.32 -3.76 -22.49
#